data_14c7ed7716555f8019d76a2ab80ef76a
#
_entry.id   14c7ed7716555f8019d76a2ab80ef76a
#
_cell.length_a   1.000
_cell.length_b   1.000
_cell.length_c   1.000
_cell.angle_alpha   90.00
_cell.angle_beta   90.00
_cell.angle_gamma   90.00
#
_symmetry.space_group_name_H-M   'P 1'
#
loop_
_entity.id
_entity.type
_entity.pdbx_description
1 polymer ?
#
loop_
_entity_poly.entity_id
_entity_poly.type
_entity_poly.pdbx_seq_one_letter_code
_entity_poly.pdbx_strand_id
1 'polypeptide(L)'
;MPPRQTSKDDQPELPLSVASADAASGVAAPAAPAAGGGAHPPAPPDSPAATEGAPGPGPEAPLARSYREWFLEYASYVILDRAVPHIDDGLKPVQRRILHTFWEQDDGRFHKVANIVGACMRFHPHGDASIGAALVGMGQRGFLVEPQGNFGNVLTGDEAAAPRYIEARLTAFAREVVFNPKTTTWQLSYDGRAKEPVTLPAKFPLVLLDGAEGIAVGLSTRILPHNFNDLCRAAINHLQGKRFRIFPDFPTAGIADFSEYNDGERGGKVKVRAKIEVRSKYQLAITELPFGRTTEALIESILAANAKGKIKVKHVDDNTSEAVEILVHLPQGADTDQVI
;
A
#
# COMPACT_ATOMS: atom_id res chain seq x y z
N MET A 1 -0.77 48.72 -47.41
CA MET A 1 -2.12 48.11 -47.45
C MET A 1 -2.24 47.15 -46.31
N PRO A 2 -3.19 47.34 -45.36
CA PRO A 2 -3.34 46.50 -44.17
C PRO A 2 -4.18 45.26 -44.49
N PRO A 3 -4.04 44.13 -43.73
CA PRO A 3 -4.82 42.93 -43.93
C PRO A 3 -6.22 43.07 -43.35
N ARG A 4 -7.17 42.46 -44.03
CA ARG A 4 -8.60 42.42 -43.69
C ARG A 4 -8.84 41.55 -42.44
N GLN A 5 -9.64 42.11 -41.55
CA GLN A 5 -10.37 41.37 -40.51
C GLN A 5 -11.48 40.55 -41.16
N THR A 6 -11.59 39.27 -40.79
CA THR A 6 -12.78 38.47 -40.99
C THR A 6 -13.38 38.11 -39.64
N SER A 7 -14.69 38.36 -39.57
CA SER A 7 -15.59 38.31 -38.43
C SER A 7 -15.77 36.91 -37.82
N LYS A 8 -16.03 36.94 -36.51
CA LYS A 8 -16.73 35.90 -35.76
C LYS A 8 -18.12 35.63 -36.38
N ASP A 9 -18.59 34.47 -36.14
CA ASP A 9 -19.91 33.86 -36.28
C ASP A 9 -19.98 32.82 -37.42
N ASP A 10 -19.92 31.57 -36.99
CA ASP A 10 -20.71 30.44 -37.47
C ASP A 10 -20.09 29.15 -36.91
N GLN A 11 -20.51 28.76 -35.71
CA GLN A 11 -20.46 27.37 -35.28
C GLN A 11 -21.83 26.98 -34.74
N PRO A 12 -22.43 25.87 -35.20
CA PRO A 12 -23.71 25.42 -34.68
C PRO A 12 -23.56 24.84 -33.29
N GLU A 13 -24.40 25.29 -32.38
CA GLU A 13 -24.58 24.75 -31.06
C GLU A 13 -25.19 23.34 -31.14
N LEU A 14 -24.49 22.35 -30.55
CA LEU A 14 -25.04 21.04 -30.27
C LEU A 14 -25.64 21.03 -28.87
N PRO A 15 -26.83 20.45 -28.64
CA PRO A 15 -27.49 20.50 -27.35
C PRO A 15 -26.80 19.56 -26.36
N LEU A 16 -26.40 20.12 -25.23
CA LEU A 16 -25.99 19.40 -24.03
C LEU A 16 -27.21 18.69 -23.43
N SER A 17 -27.31 17.39 -23.59
CA SER A 17 -28.15 16.57 -22.73
C SER A 17 -27.33 16.14 -21.50
N VAL A 18 -27.70 16.69 -20.38
CA VAL A 18 -27.22 16.28 -19.05
C VAL A 18 -27.82 14.91 -18.74
N ALA A 19 -26.99 13.90 -18.75
CA ALA A 19 -27.28 12.64 -18.07
C ALA A 19 -26.37 12.57 -16.84
N SER A 20 -26.95 12.86 -15.70
CA SER A 20 -26.38 12.57 -14.40
C SER A 20 -26.23 11.05 -14.26
N ALA A 21 -25.00 10.56 -14.12
CA ALA A 21 -24.72 9.25 -13.59
C ALA A 21 -23.73 9.42 -12.45
N ASP A 22 -24.27 9.36 -11.25
CA ASP A 22 -23.53 9.09 -10.03
C ASP A 22 -22.73 7.80 -10.20
N ALA A 23 -21.42 7.90 -10.12
CA ALA A 23 -20.56 6.80 -9.79
C ALA A 23 -19.32 7.33 -9.09
N ALA A 24 -19.52 7.78 -7.86
CA ALA A 24 -18.43 7.91 -6.90
C ALA A 24 -18.04 6.49 -6.46
N SER A 25 -16.99 5.95 -7.03
CA SER A 25 -16.26 4.84 -6.43
C SER A 25 -14.85 5.30 -6.09
N GLY A 26 -14.78 6.12 -5.05
CA GLY A 26 -13.58 6.31 -4.28
C GLY A 26 -13.27 5.00 -3.54
N VAL A 27 -12.35 4.21 -4.05
CA VAL A 27 -11.76 3.13 -3.26
C VAL A 27 -10.72 3.79 -2.36
N ALA A 28 -11.20 4.36 -1.27
CA ALA A 28 -10.37 4.64 -0.12
C ALA A 28 -9.85 3.30 0.40
N ALA A 29 -8.56 3.20 0.67
CA ALA A 29 -8.00 2.09 1.40
C ALA A 29 -8.77 1.95 2.73
N PRO A 30 -9.26 0.76 3.11
CA PRO A 30 -10.03 0.62 4.32
C PRO A 30 -9.17 1.01 5.51
N ALA A 31 -9.58 2.04 6.22
CA ALA A 31 -9.04 2.40 7.52
C ALA A 31 -9.15 1.16 8.42
N ALA A 32 -8.07 0.79 9.07
CA ALA A 32 -8.08 -0.25 10.07
C ALA A 32 -9.14 0.07 11.12
N PRO A 33 -10.03 -0.87 11.50
CA PRO A 33 -11.05 -0.62 12.49
C PRO A 33 -10.40 -0.26 13.82
N ALA A 34 -10.79 0.86 14.37
CA ALA A 34 -10.48 1.24 15.74
C ALA A 34 -10.94 0.11 16.67
N ALA A 35 -10.06 -0.33 17.55
CA ALA A 35 -10.38 -1.27 18.62
C ALA A 35 -11.40 -0.63 19.58
N GLY A 36 -12.66 -0.83 19.27
CA GLY A 36 -13.77 -0.60 20.19
C GLY A 36 -13.97 -1.86 21.04
N GLY A 37 -13.91 -1.73 22.36
CA GLY A 37 -14.30 -2.78 23.28
C GLY A 37 -15.76 -3.17 23.03
N GLY A 38 -15.94 -4.31 22.40
CA GLY A 38 -17.22 -4.95 22.17
C GLY A 38 -17.29 -6.24 22.97
N ALA A 39 -18.34 -6.38 23.75
CA ALA A 39 -18.68 -7.58 24.50
C ALA A 39 -18.53 -8.83 23.64
N HIS A 40 -17.99 -9.88 24.25
CA HIS A 40 -17.97 -11.21 23.66
C HIS A 40 -19.37 -11.57 23.16
N PRO A 41 -19.52 -12.06 21.93
CA PRO A 41 -20.76 -12.68 21.53
C PRO A 41 -21.03 -13.87 22.46
N PRO A 42 -22.31 -14.12 22.83
CA PRO A 42 -22.67 -15.26 23.66
C PRO A 42 -22.18 -16.53 23.01
N ALA A 43 -21.67 -17.46 23.81
CA ALA A 43 -21.29 -18.78 23.38
C ALA A 43 -22.44 -19.40 22.58
N PRO A 44 -22.15 -20.10 21.48
CA PRO A 44 -23.21 -20.82 20.75
C PRO A 44 -23.88 -21.82 21.70
N PRO A 45 -25.19 -22.00 21.63
CA PRO A 45 -25.89 -22.94 22.46
C PRO A 45 -25.29 -24.35 22.25
N ASP A 46 -25.23 -25.12 23.33
CA ASP A 46 -24.71 -26.46 23.37
C ASP A 46 -25.18 -27.25 22.15
N SER A 47 -24.23 -27.83 21.44
CA SER A 47 -24.51 -28.72 20.31
C SER A 47 -25.44 -29.84 20.78
N PRO A 48 -26.55 -30.07 20.13
CA PRO A 48 -27.38 -31.23 20.46
C PRO A 48 -26.52 -32.51 20.32
N ALA A 49 -26.64 -33.37 21.33
CA ALA A 49 -25.98 -34.67 21.38
C ALA A 49 -26.11 -35.39 20.04
N ALA A 50 -25.01 -35.92 19.54
CA ALA A 50 -24.97 -36.67 18.30
C ALA A 50 -26.00 -37.78 18.36
N THR A 51 -27.09 -37.62 17.63
CA THR A 51 -28.02 -38.71 17.33
C THR A 51 -27.31 -39.65 16.34
N GLU A 52 -26.97 -40.82 16.81
CA GLU A 52 -26.54 -41.94 15.94
C GLU A 52 -27.61 -42.14 14.85
N GLY A 53 -27.24 -41.97 13.58
CA GLY A 53 -28.09 -42.32 12.45
C GLY A 53 -28.44 -41.18 11.47
N ALA A 54 -27.74 -40.04 11.44
CA ALA A 54 -27.91 -39.11 10.35
C ALA A 54 -27.39 -39.73 9.04
N PRO A 55 -28.21 -39.81 7.96
CA PRO A 55 -27.72 -40.27 6.66
C PRO A 55 -26.55 -39.41 6.27
N GLY A 56 -25.42 -40.01 5.83
CA GLY A 56 -24.26 -39.27 5.34
C GLY A 56 -24.70 -38.24 4.27
N PRO A 57 -23.92 -37.20 4.06
CA PRO A 57 -24.29 -36.13 3.13
C PRO A 57 -24.64 -36.77 1.79
N GLY A 58 -25.90 -36.62 1.36
CA GLY A 58 -26.36 -37.08 0.07
C GLY A 58 -25.53 -36.47 -1.06
N PRO A 59 -25.65 -36.95 -2.30
CA PRO A 59 -24.88 -36.43 -3.41
C PRO A 59 -25.08 -34.90 -3.48
N GLU A 60 -23.97 -34.16 -3.41
CA GLU A 60 -23.99 -32.71 -3.46
C GLU A 60 -24.69 -32.22 -4.73
N ALA A 61 -25.62 -31.29 -4.59
CA ALA A 61 -26.33 -30.72 -5.75
C ALA A 61 -25.30 -30.15 -6.75
N PRO A 62 -25.46 -30.36 -8.06
CA PRO A 62 -24.50 -29.89 -9.08
C PRO A 62 -24.15 -28.42 -8.94
N LEU A 63 -25.14 -27.57 -8.63
CA LEU A 63 -24.94 -26.14 -8.42
C LEU A 63 -24.05 -25.84 -7.19
N ALA A 64 -24.26 -26.54 -6.08
CA ALA A 64 -23.44 -26.39 -4.88
C ALA A 64 -21.97 -26.78 -5.12
N ARG A 65 -21.76 -27.85 -5.90
CA ARG A 65 -20.42 -28.25 -6.34
C ARG A 65 -19.75 -27.16 -7.18
N SER A 66 -20.45 -26.63 -8.19
CA SER A 66 -19.92 -25.57 -9.06
C SER A 66 -19.57 -24.31 -8.26
N TYR A 67 -20.42 -23.89 -7.32
CA TYR A 67 -20.10 -22.76 -6.46
C TYR A 67 -18.86 -22.98 -5.61
N ARG A 68 -18.70 -24.18 -5.05
CA ARG A 68 -17.52 -24.52 -4.25
C ARG A 68 -16.26 -24.55 -5.11
N GLU A 69 -16.30 -25.13 -6.29
CA GLU A 69 -15.16 -25.20 -7.21
C GLU A 69 -14.75 -23.79 -7.66
N TRP A 70 -15.68 -22.97 -8.10
CA TRP A 70 -15.42 -21.57 -8.49
C TRP A 70 -14.90 -20.71 -7.32
N PHE A 71 -15.46 -20.92 -6.12
CA PHE A 71 -14.95 -20.23 -4.94
C PHE A 71 -13.51 -20.60 -4.61
N LEU A 72 -13.18 -21.89 -4.67
CA LEU A 72 -11.81 -22.38 -4.43
C LEU A 72 -10.84 -21.87 -5.51
N GLU A 73 -11.25 -21.89 -6.77
CA GLU A 73 -10.46 -21.37 -7.87
C GLU A 73 -10.22 -19.85 -7.71
N TYR A 74 -11.25 -19.09 -7.41
CA TYR A 74 -11.13 -17.66 -7.14
C TYR A 74 -10.27 -17.38 -5.91
N ALA A 75 -10.45 -18.08 -4.81
CA ALA A 75 -9.65 -17.94 -3.60
C ALA A 75 -8.17 -18.23 -3.87
N SER A 76 -7.88 -19.33 -4.57
CA SER A 76 -6.52 -19.70 -4.99
C SER A 76 -5.88 -18.60 -5.84
N TYR A 77 -6.61 -18.11 -6.85
CA TYR A 77 -6.16 -17.00 -7.70
C TYR A 77 -5.83 -15.73 -6.88
N VAL A 78 -6.72 -15.31 -5.98
CA VAL A 78 -6.49 -14.11 -5.15
C VAL A 78 -5.29 -14.27 -4.23
N ILE A 79 -5.02 -15.48 -3.72
CA ILE A 79 -3.87 -15.76 -2.88
C ILE A 79 -2.58 -15.74 -3.71
N LEU A 80 -2.50 -16.55 -4.77
CA LEU A 80 -1.27 -16.82 -5.51
C LEU A 80 -0.92 -15.71 -6.50
N ASP A 81 -1.92 -15.13 -7.18
CA ASP A 81 -1.71 -14.22 -8.30
C ASP A 81 -2.04 -12.76 -8.01
N ARG A 82 -2.36 -12.39 -6.75
CA ARG A 82 -2.72 -11.01 -6.43
C ARG A 82 -2.17 -10.50 -5.10
N ALA A 83 -2.46 -11.17 -3.98
CA ALA A 83 -2.34 -10.56 -2.67
C ALA A 83 -1.01 -10.85 -1.97
N VAL A 84 -0.45 -12.06 -2.15
CA VAL A 84 0.72 -12.51 -1.42
C VAL A 84 1.99 -12.31 -2.27
N PRO A 85 3.03 -11.64 -1.73
CA PRO A 85 4.31 -11.54 -2.42
C PRO A 85 5.05 -12.88 -2.42
N HIS A 86 5.87 -13.14 -3.44
CA HIS A 86 6.70 -14.32 -3.48
C HIS A 86 7.97 -14.12 -2.63
N ILE A 87 8.44 -15.18 -1.96
CA ILE A 87 9.60 -15.08 -1.04
C ILE A 87 10.91 -14.73 -1.78
N ASP A 88 11.09 -15.21 -3.01
CA ASP A 88 12.33 -15.04 -3.77
C ASP A 88 12.57 -13.59 -4.19
N ASP A 89 11.52 -12.81 -4.42
CA ASP A 89 11.62 -11.44 -4.91
C ASP A 89 10.85 -10.40 -4.08
N GLY A 90 10.04 -10.84 -3.13
CA GLY A 90 9.23 -9.94 -2.31
C GLY A 90 8.14 -9.20 -3.08
N LEU A 91 7.85 -9.59 -4.32
CA LEU A 91 6.97 -8.87 -5.22
C LEU A 91 5.61 -9.58 -5.38
N LYS A 92 4.58 -8.76 -5.48
CA LYS A 92 3.29 -9.23 -5.99
C LYS A 92 3.38 -9.38 -7.52
N PRO A 93 2.55 -10.23 -8.16
CA PRO A 93 2.59 -10.43 -9.61
C PRO A 93 2.52 -9.15 -10.43
N VAL A 94 1.67 -8.20 -10.07
CA VAL A 94 1.59 -6.91 -10.75
C VAL A 94 2.91 -6.12 -10.69
N GLN A 95 3.56 -6.09 -9.54
CA GLN A 95 4.84 -5.39 -9.34
C GLN A 95 5.95 -6.03 -10.18
N ARG A 96 6.00 -7.37 -10.20
CA ARG A 96 6.96 -8.15 -11.01
C ARG A 96 6.78 -7.87 -12.49
N ARG A 97 5.54 -7.83 -12.98
CA ARG A 97 5.20 -7.52 -14.37
C ARG A 97 5.54 -6.08 -14.76
N ILE A 98 5.36 -5.12 -13.84
CA ILE A 98 5.79 -3.73 -14.02
C ILE A 98 7.31 -3.65 -14.18
N LEU A 99 8.07 -4.29 -13.27
CA LEU A 99 9.54 -4.30 -13.34
C LEU A 99 10.04 -4.98 -14.61
N HIS A 100 9.42 -6.10 -15.00
CA HIS A 100 9.74 -6.77 -16.25
C HIS A 100 9.48 -5.88 -17.47
N THR A 101 8.37 -5.14 -17.48
CA THR A 101 8.05 -4.17 -18.54
C THR A 101 9.07 -3.06 -18.61
N PHE A 102 9.49 -2.51 -17.47
CA PHE A 102 10.58 -1.53 -17.44
C PHE A 102 11.88 -2.12 -17.98
N TRP A 103 12.22 -3.35 -17.57
CA TRP A 103 13.45 -4.00 -18.04
C TRP A 103 13.51 -4.21 -19.54
N GLU A 104 12.39 -4.58 -20.16
CA GLU A 104 12.31 -4.72 -21.62
C GLU A 104 12.44 -3.40 -22.38
N GLN A 105 12.11 -2.27 -21.74
CA GLN A 105 12.15 -0.94 -22.34
C GLN A 105 13.30 -0.09 -21.78
N ASP A 106 14.20 -0.68 -20.97
CA ASP A 106 15.23 0.08 -20.25
C ASP A 106 16.29 0.64 -21.19
N ASP A 107 16.19 1.92 -21.49
CA ASP A 107 17.18 2.72 -22.21
C ASP A 107 17.89 3.75 -21.27
N GLY A 108 17.67 3.65 -19.98
CA GLY A 108 18.21 4.56 -18.96
C GLY A 108 17.46 5.88 -18.82
N ARG A 109 16.46 6.15 -19.68
CA ARG A 109 15.66 7.38 -19.65
C ARG A 109 14.40 7.21 -18.81
N PHE A 110 13.79 8.32 -18.49
CA PHE A 110 12.45 8.33 -17.91
C PHE A 110 11.39 8.04 -18.97
N HIS A 111 10.45 7.18 -18.65
CA HIS A 111 9.30 6.84 -19.48
C HIS A 111 8.01 7.33 -18.83
N LYS A 112 7.05 7.79 -19.63
CA LYS A 112 5.71 8.11 -19.15
C LYS A 112 5.09 6.89 -18.45
N VAL A 113 4.57 7.09 -17.24
CA VAL A 113 3.88 6.03 -16.48
C VAL A 113 2.77 5.41 -17.32
N ALA A 114 2.02 6.22 -18.08
CA ALA A 114 0.99 5.73 -18.99
C ALA A 114 1.51 4.74 -20.04
N ASN A 115 2.73 4.94 -20.56
CA ASN A 115 3.33 4.05 -21.55
C ASN A 115 3.72 2.71 -20.92
N ILE A 116 4.31 2.74 -19.73
CA ILE A 116 4.67 1.52 -18.98
C ILE A 116 3.41 0.75 -18.58
N VAL A 117 2.37 1.43 -18.12
CA VAL A 117 1.07 0.81 -17.80
C VAL A 117 0.49 0.12 -19.02
N GLY A 118 0.43 0.80 -20.17
CA GLY A 118 -0.08 0.24 -21.41
C GLY A 118 0.73 -0.98 -21.89
N ALA A 119 2.06 -0.91 -21.79
CA ALA A 119 2.92 -2.03 -22.15
C ALA A 119 2.79 -3.21 -21.17
N CYS A 120 2.56 -2.95 -19.87
CA CYS A 120 2.39 -3.97 -18.86
C CYS A 120 1.09 -4.78 -19.03
N MET A 121 0.07 -4.21 -19.66
CA MET A 121 -1.22 -4.89 -19.89
C MET A 121 -1.09 -6.17 -20.74
N ARG A 122 -0.05 -6.33 -21.52
CA ARG A 122 0.23 -7.59 -22.26
C ARG A 122 0.64 -8.75 -21.34
N PHE A 123 1.04 -8.47 -20.11
CA PHE A 123 1.37 -9.46 -19.09
C PHE A 123 0.30 -9.54 -17.99
N HIS A 124 -0.38 -8.42 -17.71
CA HIS A 124 -1.32 -8.31 -16.59
C HIS A 124 -2.74 -8.08 -17.11
N PRO A 125 -3.62 -9.11 -17.12
CA PRO A 125 -4.95 -9.05 -17.70
C PRO A 125 -5.98 -8.35 -16.79
N HIS A 126 -5.60 -7.19 -16.23
CA HIS A 126 -6.44 -6.38 -15.37
C HIS A 126 -6.41 -4.92 -15.82
N GLY A 127 -7.31 -4.11 -15.26
CA GLY A 127 -7.44 -2.71 -15.63
C GLY A 127 -6.16 -1.90 -15.40
N ASP A 128 -5.92 -0.92 -16.26
CA ASP A 128 -4.79 0.01 -16.25
C ASP A 128 -4.67 0.77 -14.92
N ALA A 129 -5.79 1.10 -14.29
CA ALA A 129 -5.82 1.78 -13.00
C ALA A 129 -5.08 0.98 -11.90
N SER A 130 -5.25 -0.35 -11.86
CA SER A 130 -4.57 -1.21 -10.87
C SER A 130 -3.06 -1.26 -11.10
N ILE A 131 -2.62 -1.30 -12.36
CA ILE A 131 -1.20 -1.27 -12.73
C ILE A 131 -0.61 0.11 -12.38
N GLY A 132 -1.33 1.19 -12.72
CA GLY A 132 -0.94 2.55 -12.40
C GLY A 132 -0.76 2.79 -10.90
N ALA A 133 -1.73 2.36 -10.09
CA ALA A 133 -1.66 2.48 -8.63
C ALA A 133 -0.47 1.69 -8.05
N ALA A 134 -0.22 0.46 -8.53
CA ALA A 134 0.94 -0.32 -8.11
C ALA A 134 2.26 0.36 -8.48
N LEU A 135 2.39 0.92 -9.70
CA LEU A 135 3.58 1.63 -10.15
C LEU A 135 3.81 2.90 -9.32
N VAL A 136 2.76 3.67 -9.05
CA VAL A 136 2.84 4.85 -8.18
C VAL A 136 3.35 4.46 -6.80
N GLY A 137 2.80 3.42 -6.17
CA GLY A 137 3.26 2.93 -4.88
C GLY A 137 4.73 2.49 -4.87
N MET A 138 5.21 1.87 -5.96
CA MET A 138 6.63 1.52 -6.11
C MET A 138 7.51 2.78 -6.26
N GLY A 139 7.05 3.78 -6.99
CA GLY A 139 7.74 5.07 -7.14
C GLY A 139 7.81 5.86 -5.85
N GLN A 140 6.74 5.88 -5.04
CA GLN A 140 6.72 6.52 -3.72
C GLN A 140 7.75 5.92 -2.76
N ARG A 141 8.03 4.62 -2.86
CA ARG A 141 9.08 3.94 -2.07
C ARG A 141 10.49 4.21 -2.58
N GLY A 142 10.65 4.43 -3.88
CA GLY A 142 11.89 4.87 -4.52
C GLY A 142 13.03 3.84 -4.56
N PHE A 143 12.87 2.62 -4.04
CA PHE A 143 13.93 1.62 -4.06
C PHE A 143 14.14 1.00 -5.44
N LEU A 144 13.07 0.59 -6.09
CA LEU A 144 13.12 -0.13 -7.37
C LEU A 144 12.79 0.76 -8.57
N VAL A 145 11.92 1.74 -8.37
CA VAL A 145 11.45 2.67 -9.38
C VAL A 145 11.77 4.09 -8.95
N GLU A 146 12.50 4.82 -9.80
CA GLU A 146 12.82 6.24 -9.61
C GLU A 146 11.70 7.08 -10.23
N PRO A 147 10.99 7.88 -9.44
CA PRO A 147 9.88 8.70 -9.91
C PRO A 147 10.36 10.06 -10.41
N GLN A 148 9.63 10.64 -11.38
CA GLN A 148 9.77 12.03 -11.81
C GLN A 148 8.39 12.67 -11.97
N GLY A 149 8.19 13.82 -11.34
CA GLY A 149 6.90 14.50 -11.26
C GLY A 149 6.16 14.20 -9.96
N ASN A 150 4.87 14.51 -9.91
CA ASN A 150 4.06 14.35 -8.71
C ASN A 150 3.52 12.93 -8.56
N PHE A 151 4.18 12.12 -7.74
CA PHE A 151 3.75 10.77 -7.35
C PHE A 151 2.86 10.75 -6.09
N GLY A 152 2.32 11.91 -5.69
CA GLY A 152 1.60 12.05 -4.43
C GLY A 152 2.54 12.19 -3.23
N ASN A 153 1.96 12.27 -2.06
CA ASN A 153 2.72 12.39 -0.81
C ASN A 153 2.18 11.41 0.24
N VAL A 154 3.00 10.46 0.65
CA VAL A 154 2.62 9.45 1.66
C VAL A 154 2.43 10.03 3.07
N LEU A 155 2.96 11.23 3.34
CA LEU A 155 2.82 11.91 4.63
C LEU A 155 1.49 12.64 4.73
N THR A 156 1.12 13.39 3.68
CA THR A 156 -0.13 14.17 3.65
C THR A 156 -1.32 13.34 3.16
N GLY A 157 -1.08 12.33 2.33
CA GLY A 157 -2.11 11.55 1.67
C GLY A 157 -2.51 12.08 0.29
N ASP A 158 -1.81 13.12 -0.21
CA ASP A 158 -2.09 13.67 -1.53
C ASP A 158 -1.94 12.61 -2.63
N GLU A 159 -2.86 12.63 -3.57
CA GLU A 159 -2.87 11.71 -4.70
C GLU A 159 -1.80 12.06 -5.74
N ALA A 160 -1.35 11.04 -6.46
CA ALA A 160 -0.45 11.23 -7.58
C ALA A 160 -1.15 11.91 -8.76
N ALA A 161 -0.39 12.66 -9.55
CA ALA A 161 -0.87 13.19 -10.82
C ALA A 161 -1.20 12.05 -11.79
N ALA A 162 -2.04 12.35 -12.79
CA ALA A 162 -2.44 11.34 -13.79
C ALA A 162 -1.22 10.73 -14.50
N PRO A 163 -1.26 9.44 -14.84
CA PRO A 163 -0.12 8.68 -15.44
C PRO A 163 0.50 9.32 -16.70
N ARG A 164 -0.24 10.14 -17.42
CA ARG A 164 0.24 10.85 -18.61
C ARG A 164 1.19 12.01 -18.30
N TYR A 165 1.22 12.51 -17.06
CA TYR A 165 2.05 13.65 -16.66
C TYR A 165 3.33 13.23 -15.94
N ILE A 166 3.31 12.10 -15.26
CA ILE A 166 4.42 11.60 -14.44
C ILE A 166 5.27 10.59 -15.23
N GLU A 167 6.52 10.47 -14.84
CA GLU A 167 7.50 9.61 -15.49
C GLU A 167 8.22 8.76 -14.46
N ALA A 168 8.76 7.62 -14.90
CA ALA A 168 9.52 6.74 -14.04
C ALA A 168 10.58 5.96 -14.84
N ARG A 169 11.58 5.45 -14.13
CA ARG A 169 12.59 4.52 -14.65
C ARG A 169 13.05 3.55 -13.59
N LEU A 170 13.79 2.52 -13.98
CA LEU A 170 14.46 1.63 -13.04
C LEU A 170 15.58 2.37 -12.30
N THR A 171 15.72 2.13 -11.00
CA THR A 171 16.89 2.58 -10.24
C THR A 171 18.12 1.76 -10.59
N ALA A 172 19.32 2.26 -10.30
CA ALA A 172 20.55 1.48 -10.40
C ALA A 172 20.51 0.26 -9.47
N PHE A 173 19.91 0.41 -8.28
CA PHE A 173 19.72 -0.67 -7.33
C PHE A 173 18.83 -1.78 -7.90
N ALA A 174 17.69 -1.45 -8.53
CA ALA A 174 16.82 -2.43 -9.16
C ALA A 174 17.53 -3.23 -10.25
N ARG A 175 18.29 -2.55 -11.12
CA ARG A 175 19.05 -3.20 -12.20
C ARG A 175 20.05 -4.22 -11.66
N GLU A 176 20.75 -3.91 -10.56
CA GLU A 176 21.74 -4.80 -9.95
C GLU A 176 21.11 -5.93 -9.17
N VAL A 177 20.04 -5.66 -8.41
CA VAL A 177 19.52 -6.59 -7.40
C VAL A 177 18.46 -7.52 -7.96
N VAL A 178 17.58 -7.01 -8.86
CA VAL A 178 16.38 -7.74 -9.30
C VAL A 178 16.63 -8.60 -10.52
N PHE A 179 17.41 -8.11 -11.48
CA PHE A 179 17.49 -8.75 -12.79
C PHE A 179 18.72 -9.64 -12.92
N ASN A 180 18.47 -10.95 -13.04
CA ASN A 180 19.50 -11.94 -13.31
C ASN A 180 18.94 -13.00 -14.29
N PRO A 181 19.16 -12.86 -15.59
CA PRO A 181 18.62 -13.81 -16.59
C PRO A 181 19.05 -15.26 -16.38
N LYS A 182 20.17 -15.51 -15.69
CA LYS A 182 20.68 -16.88 -15.44
C LYS A 182 19.90 -17.62 -14.36
N THR A 183 19.25 -16.90 -13.43
CA THR A 183 18.49 -17.48 -12.32
C THR A 183 16.99 -17.31 -12.48
N THR A 184 16.55 -16.52 -13.47
CA THR A 184 15.14 -16.27 -13.75
C THR A 184 14.52 -17.45 -14.49
N THR A 185 13.41 -17.96 -13.95
CA THR A 185 12.54 -18.93 -14.64
C THR A 185 11.46 -18.19 -15.40
N TRP A 186 11.22 -18.60 -16.64
CA TRP A 186 10.30 -17.94 -17.57
C TRP A 186 9.07 -18.79 -17.83
N GLN A 187 7.92 -18.14 -17.97
CA GLN A 187 6.67 -18.73 -18.41
C GLN A 187 6.06 -17.91 -19.56
N LEU A 188 5.05 -18.45 -20.20
CA LEU A 188 4.26 -17.69 -21.18
C LEU A 188 3.31 -16.74 -20.45
N SER A 189 3.09 -15.57 -21.06
CA SER A 189 2.03 -14.64 -20.64
C SER A 189 0.65 -15.28 -20.76
N TYR A 190 -0.36 -14.69 -20.13
CA TYR A 190 -1.74 -15.21 -20.13
C TYR A 190 -2.33 -15.45 -21.54
N ASP A 191 -1.86 -14.69 -22.54
CA ASP A 191 -2.28 -14.83 -23.93
C ASP A 191 -1.32 -15.70 -24.79
N GLY A 192 -0.25 -16.22 -24.19
CA GLY A 192 0.75 -17.06 -24.84
C GLY A 192 1.67 -16.35 -25.82
N ARG A 193 1.58 -15.02 -25.96
CA ARG A 193 2.32 -14.25 -26.99
C ARG A 193 3.68 -13.76 -26.55
N ALA A 194 3.88 -13.60 -25.25
CA ALA A 194 5.11 -13.09 -24.66
C ALA A 194 5.61 -14.04 -23.55
N LYS A 195 6.83 -13.82 -23.08
CA LYS A 195 7.38 -14.50 -21.91
C LYS A 195 7.45 -13.53 -20.76
N GLU A 196 7.04 -13.98 -19.58
CA GLU A 196 7.17 -13.24 -18.33
C GLU A 196 7.94 -14.05 -17.30
N PRO A 197 8.62 -13.42 -16.32
CA PRO A 197 9.30 -14.14 -15.26
C PRO A 197 8.28 -14.74 -14.28
N VAL A 198 8.49 -15.99 -13.87
CA VAL A 198 7.75 -16.62 -12.78
C VAL A 198 8.08 -15.90 -11.48
N THR A 199 9.39 -15.74 -11.19
CA THR A 199 9.93 -14.90 -10.13
C THR A 199 11.18 -14.18 -10.64
N LEU A 200 11.57 -13.12 -9.94
CA LEU A 200 12.82 -12.40 -10.16
C LEU A 200 13.72 -12.60 -8.93
N PRO A 201 14.47 -13.74 -8.83
CA PRO A 201 15.24 -14.05 -7.64
C PRO A 201 16.20 -12.93 -7.27
N ALA A 202 15.82 -12.15 -6.25
CA ALA A 202 16.53 -10.93 -5.88
C ALA A 202 17.78 -11.25 -5.04
N LYS A 203 18.84 -10.48 -5.26
CA LYS A 203 20.10 -10.59 -4.49
C LYS A 203 20.01 -9.96 -3.09
N PHE A 204 18.88 -9.35 -2.76
CA PHE A 204 18.63 -8.63 -1.52
C PHE A 204 17.24 -8.97 -0.98
N PRO A 205 17.00 -9.03 0.33
CA PRO A 205 15.71 -9.40 0.91
C PRO A 205 14.68 -8.28 0.75
N LEU A 206 14.18 -8.06 -0.48
CA LEU A 206 13.25 -6.99 -0.83
C LEU A 206 11.94 -7.07 -0.05
N VAL A 207 11.48 -8.28 0.29
CA VAL A 207 10.26 -8.47 1.09
C VAL A 207 10.36 -7.81 2.47
N LEU A 208 11.55 -7.78 3.06
CA LEU A 208 11.79 -7.12 4.34
C LEU A 208 12.05 -5.62 4.17
N LEU A 209 12.68 -5.22 3.07
CA LEU A 209 12.95 -3.81 2.78
C LEU A 209 11.66 -3.02 2.58
N ASP A 210 10.83 -3.48 1.68
CA ASP A 210 9.59 -2.81 1.31
C ASP A 210 8.44 -3.11 2.28
N GLY A 211 8.52 -4.26 2.97
CA GLY A 211 7.36 -4.83 3.61
C GLY A 211 6.30 -5.24 2.57
N ALA A 212 5.24 -5.86 3.02
CA ALA A 212 4.11 -6.20 2.18
C ALA A 212 2.82 -6.29 2.99
N GLU A 213 1.74 -5.80 2.42
CA GLU A 213 0.40 -5.99 2.97
C GLU A 213 -0.51 -6.49 1.87
N GLY A 214 -1.27 -7.53 2.14
CA GLY A 214 -2.21 -8.11 1.20
C GLY A 214 -3.34 -8.84 1.91
N ILE A 215 -4.56 -8.62 1.43
CA ILE A 215 -5.77 -9.28 1.92
C ILE A 215 -6.24 -10.20 0.82
N ALA A 216 -6.32 -11.49 1.15
CA ALA A 216 -6.83 -12.53 0.27
C ALA A 216 -8.08 -13.18 0.87
N VAL A 217 -8.58 -14.22 0.24
CA VAL A 217 -9.72 -14.99 0.75
C VAL A 217 -9.22 -15.97 1.83
N GLY A 218 -9.66 -15.77 3.06
CA GLY A 218 -9.28 -16.61 4.21
C GLY A 218 -7.85 -16.42 4.73
N LEU A 219 -7.02 -15.64 4.03
CA LEU A 219 -5.63 -15.36 4.40
C LEU A 219 -5.33 -13.87 4.27
N SER A 220 -4.41 -13.39 5.09
CA SER A 220 -3.81 -12.05 4.94
C SER A 220 -2.32 -12.14 5.21
N THR A 221 -1.55 -11.32 4.52
CA THR A 221 -0.12 -11.13 4.78
C THR A 221 0.11 -9.71 5.26
N ARG A 222 0.98 -9.54 6.26
CA ARG A 222 1.45 -8.24 6.73
C ARG A 222 2.88 -8.37 7.18
N ILE A 223 3.79 -7.89 6.34
CA ILE A 223 5.23 -7.85 6.60
C ILE A 223 5.59 -6.38 6.74
N LEU A 224 6.18 -6.02 7.88
CA LEU A 224 6.57 -4.64 8.16
C LEU A 224 7.90 -4.32 7.45
N PRO A 225 8.10 -3.08 6.97
CA PRO A 225 9.34 -2.66 6.34
C PRO A 225 10.47 -2.57 7.37
N HIS A 226 11.72 -2.65 6.88
CA HIS A 226 12.93 -2.54 7.68
C HIS A 226 13.92 -1.57 7.05
N ASN A 227 14.84 -1.08 7.86
CA ASN A 227 15.89 -0.19 7.42
C ASN A 227 16.88 -0.92 6.49
N PHE A 228 17.23 -0.29 5.37
CA PHE A 228 18.17 -0.84 4.39
C PHE A 228 19.55 -1.19 4.99
N ASN A 229 20.11 -0.29 5.80
CA ASN A 229 21.43 -0.50 6.40
C ASN A 229 21.41 -1.62 7.44
N ASP A 230 20.31 -1.76 8.19
CA ASP A 230 20.14 -2.85 9.15
C ASP A 230 20.01 -4.19 8.45
N LEU A 231 19.28 -4.25 7.34
CA LEU A 231 19.20 -5.45 6.50
C LEU A 231 20.57 -5.83 5.92
N CYS A 232 21.36 -4.88 5.45
CA CYS A 232 22.73 -5.14 4.99
C CYS A 232 23.59 -5.73 6.12
N ARG A 233 23.54 -5.13 7.30
CA ARG A 233 24.27 -5.63 8.48
C ARG A 233 23.81 -7.02 8.89
N ALA A 234 22.50 -7.25 8.89
CA ALA A 234 21.93 -8.55 9.20
C ALA A 234 22.34 -9.63 8.19
N ALA A 235 22.31 -9.31 6.89
CA ALA A 235 22.76 -10.21 5.82
C ALA A 235 24.25 -10.58 5.98
N ILE A 236 25.12 -9.61 6.25
CA ILE A 236 26.55 -9.84 6.52
C ILE A 236 26.73 -10.76 7.75
N ASN A 237 26.04 -10.47 8.84
CA ASN A 237 26.11 -11.29 10.06
C ASN A 237 25.61 -12.71 9.80
N HIS A 238 24.53 -12.87 9.05
CA HIS A 238 24.01 -14.18 8.68
C HIS A 238 25.03 -15.01 7.89
N LEU A 239 25.64 -14.40 6.87
CA LEU A 239 26.67 -15.06 6.05
C LEU A 239 27.93 -15.43 6.86
N GLN A 240 28.22 -14.69 7.92
CA GLN A 240 29.33 -14.97 8.84
C GLN A 240 28.97 -15.93 9.98
N GLY A 241 27.75 -16.47 10.01
CA GLY A 241 27.25 -17.34 11.08
C GLY A 241 27.09 -16.62 12.43
N LYS A 242 27.02 -15.29 12.44
CA LYS A 242 26.84 -14.49 13.65
C LYS A 242 25.34 -14.32 13.96
N ARG A 243 25.02 -14.22 15.23
CA ARG A 243 23.66 -13.85 15.67
C ARG A 243 23.37 -12.39 15.31
N PHE A 244 22.17 -12.10 14.90
CA PHE A 244 21.67 -10.75 14.67
C PHE A 244 20.22 -10.65 15.12
N ARG A 245 19.75 -9.44 15.33
CA ARG A 245 18.35 -9.10 15.55
C ARG A 245 18.07 -7.80 14.80
N ILE A 246 16.97 -7.76 14.09
CA ILE A 246 16.47 -6.59 13.38
C ILE A 246 15.05 -6.28 13.85
N PHE A 247 14.69 -5.02 13.79
CA PHE A 247 13.33 -4.58 14.06
C PHE A 247 12.79 -3.84 12.85
N PRO A 248 11.48 -3.87 12.63
CA PRO A 248 10.85 -3.01 11.64
C PRO A 248 11.23 -1.55 11.83
N ASP A 249 11.38 -0.85 10.71
CA ASP A 249 11.62 0.58 10.65
C ASP A 249 10.68 1.23 9.64
N PHE A 250 10.19 2.42 9.93
CA PHE A 250 9.09 3.01 9.20
C PHE A 250 9.51 4.29 8.48
N PRO A 251 9.14 4.47 7.19
CA PRO A 251 9.51 5.67 6.43
C PRO A 251 8.87 6.96 6.99
N THR A 252 7.80 6.85 7.76
CA THR A 252 7.14 7.97 8.44
C THR A 252 7.76 8.28 9.80
N ALA A 253 8.84 7.56 10.19
CA ALA A 253 9.47 7.59 11.50
C ALA A 253 8.50 7.22 12.64
N GLY A 254 8.44 7.99 13.73
CA GLY A 254 7.62 7.71 14.90
C GLY A 254 8.33 6.87 15.96
N ILE A 255 7.71 6.76 17.13
CA ILE A 255 8.24 6.00 18.25
C ILE A 255 7.57 4.63 18.29
N ALA A 256 8.35 3.57 18.15
CA ALA A 256 7.87 2.19 18.12
C ALA A 256 8.21 1.41 19.39
N ASP A 257 7.21 0.70 19.92
CA ASP A 257 7.36 -0.24 21.03
C ASP A 257 7.29 -1.67 20.48
N PHE A 258 8.41 -2.39 20.59
CA PHE A 258 8.59 -3.75 20.13
C PHE A 258 8.56 -4.80 21.24
N SER A 259 8.12 -4.43 22.45
CA SER A 259 8.09 -5.35 23.61
C SER A 259 7.26 -6.62 23.36
N GLU A 260 6.20 -6.50 22.55
CA GLU A 260 5.30 -7.59 22.17
C GLU A 260 5.49 -8.03 20.71
N TYR A 261 6.60 -7.69 20.04
CA TYR A 261 6.78 -7.94 18.61
C TYR A 261 6.85 -9.41 18.25
N ASN A 262 7.38 -10.25 19.14
CA ASN A 262 7.52 -11.71 18.97
C ASN A 262 8.14 -12.10 17.62
N ASP A 263 9.13 -11.32 17.17
CA ASP A 263 9.89 -11.54 15.94
C ASP A 263 9.04 -11.70 14.67
N GLY A 264 7.87 -11.07 14.64
CA GLY A 264 6.91 -11.12 13.52
C GLY A 264 6.01 -12.35 13.50
N GLU A 265 6.11 -13.23 14.47
CA GLU A 265 5.24 -14.40 14.58
C GLU A 265 3.79 -14.01 14.91
N ARG A 266 2.88 -14.95 14.65
CA ARG A 266 1.45 -14.76 14.89
C ARG A 266 1.17 -14.36 16.34
N GLY A 267 0.39 -13.27 16.50
CA GLY A 267 0.04 -12.71 17.80
C GLY A 267 0.97 -11.62 18.29
N GLY A 268 2.12 -11.41 17.61
CA GLY A 268 2.99 -10.27 17.88
C GLY A 268 2.31 -8.92 17.62
N LYS A 269 2.71 -7.89 18.35
CA LYS A 269 2.18 -6.53 18.24
C LYS A 269 3.30 -5.51 18.26
N VAL A 270 3.16 -4.49 17.42
CA VAL A 270 4.00 -3.29 17.41
C VAL A 270 3.11 -2.09 17.65
N LYS A 271 3.44 -1.27 18.66
CA LYS A 271 2.73 -0.02 18.94
C LYS A 271 3.57 1.13 18.39
N VAL A 272 3.03 1.85 17.42
CA VAL A 272 3.72 3.02 16.83
C VAL A 272 2.96 4.27 17.21
N ARG A 273 3.69 5.29 17.71
CA ARG A 273 3.17 6.56 18.14
C ARG A 273 3.81 7.70 17.38
N ALA A 274 3.09 8.81 17.28
CA ALA A 274 3.64 10.07 16.80
C ALA A 274 4.74 10.56 17.75
N LYS A 275 5.71 11.28 17.22
CA LYS A 275 6.64 12.03 18.06
C LYS A 275 6.08 13.42 18.28
N ILE A 276 5.93 13.79 19.55
CA ILE A 276 5.35 15.06 19.99
C ILE A 276 6.42 15.84 20.72
N GLU A 277 6.63 17.09 20.33
CA GLU A 277 7.54 18.03 20.98
C GLU A 277 6.77 19.19 21.60
N VAL A 278 7.14 19.57 22.80
CA VAL A 278 6.58 20.75 23.46
C VAL A 278 7.30 21.99 22.95
N ARG A 279 6.67 22.82 22.13
CA ARG A 279 7.23 24.09 21.63
C ARG A 279 7.05 25.22 22.64
N SER A 280 5.90 25.24 23.31
CA SER A 280 5.61 26.21 24.38
C SER A 280 4.54 25.66 25.30
N LYS A 281 4.21 26.42 26.36
CA LYS A 281 3.16 26.06 27.34
C LYS A 281 1.79 25.77 26.70
N TYR A 282 1.52 26.31 25.51
CA TYR A 282 0.23 26.18 24.84
C TYR A 282 0.35 25.68 23.40
N GLN A 283 1.50 25.13 23.04
CA GLN A 283 1.74 24.66 21.67
C GLN A 283 2.58 23.38 21.68
N LEU A 284 2.03 22.35 21.08
CA LEU A 284 2.70 21.09 20.78
C LEU A 284 2.98 21.01 19.29
N ALA A 285 4.08 20.40 18.89
CA ALA A 285 4.39 20.06 17.51
C ALA A 285 4.48 18.56 17.36
N ILE A 286 3.79 18.01 16.39
CA ILE A 286 3.96 16.62 15.96
C ILE A 286 4.92 16.65 14.78
N THR A 287 6.07 15.98 14.93
CA THR A 287 7.19 15.98 13.98
C THR A 287 7.36 14.66 13.24
N GLU A 288 6.76 13.58 13.72
CA GLU A 288 6.80 12.28 13.09
C GLU A 288 5.44 11.58 13.22
N LEU A 289 5.07 10.81 12.18
CA LEU A 289 3.75 10.16 12.10
C LEU A 289 3.81 8.68 12.51
N PRO A 290 2.75 8.14 13.11
CA PRO A 290 2.61 6.71 13.26
C PRO A 290 2.50 6.04 11.89
N PHE A 291 3.17 4.92 11.70
CA PHE A 291 3.14 4.18 10.44
C PHE A 291 1.70 3.88 9.96
N GLY A 292 1.46 4.15 8.69
CA GLY A 292 0.15 3.95 8.05
C GLY A 292 -0.88 5.04 8.37
N ARG A 293 -0.45 6.20 8.88
CA ARG A 293 -1.30 7.37 9.07
C ARG A 293 -0.78 8.57 8.29
N THR A 294 -1.69 9.34 7.73
CA THR A 294 -1.39 10.63 7.10
C THR A 294 -1.60 11.77 8.10
N THR A 295 -1.09 12.96 7.79
CA THR A 295 -1.32 14.17 8.58
C THR A 295 -2.80 14.46 8.72
N GLU A 296 -3.55 14.38 7.61
CA GLU A 296 -5.00 14.58 7.60
C GLU A 296 -5.72 13.63 8.56
N ALA A 297 -5.48 12.31 8.43
CA ALA A 297 -6.11 11.31 9.29
C ALA A 297 -5.75 11.48 10.78
N LEU A 298 -4.53 11.97 11.07
CA LEU A 298 -4.11 12.26 12.44
C LEU A 298 -4.83 13.49 12.99
N ILE A 299 -4.92 14.56 12.20
CA ILE A 299 -5.64 15.78 12.56
C ILE A 299 -7.11 15.49 12.83
N GLU A 300 -7.77 14.74 11.94
CA GLU A 300 -9.16 14.31 12.16
C GLU A 300 -9.32 13.53 13.47
N SER A 301 -8.37 12.63 13.77
CA SER A 301 -8.37 11.88 15.03
C SER A 301 -8.25 12.78 16.24
N ILE A 302 -7.39 13.81 16.20
CA ILE A 302 -7.21 14.81 17.27
C ILE A 302 -8.50 15.61 17.45
N LEU A 303 -9.08 16.11 16.36
CA LEU A 303 -10.32 16.89 16.39
C LEU A 303 -11.49 16.05 16.92
N ALA A 304 -11.59 14.80 16.52
CA ALA A 304 -12.59 13.86 17.03
C ALA A 304 -12.42 13.58 18.54
N ALA A 305 -11.18 13.49 19.04
CA ALA A 305 -10.91 13.34 20.47
C ALA A 305 -11.28 14.61 21.25
N ASN A 306 -11.01 15.79 20.69
CA ASN A 306 -11.41 17.07 21.26
C ASN A 306 -12.94 17.21 21.33
N ALA A 307 -13.66 16.87 20.26
CA ALA A 307 -15.12 16.90 20.23
C ALA A 307 -15.77 15.96 21.26
N LYS A 308 -15.12 14.81 21.54
CA LYS A 308 -15.54 13.87 22.60
C LYS A 308 -15.11 14.29 24.01
N GLY A 309 -14.45 15.44 24.15
CA GLY A 309 -13.98 15.96 25.44
C GLY A 309 -12.84 15.17 26.09
N LYS A 310 -12.15 14.27 25.33
CA LYS A 310 -11.01 13.50 25.83
C LYS A 310 -9.77 14.34 26.01
N ILE A 311 -9.57 15.31 25.10
CA ILE A 311 -8.48 16.28 25.12
C ILE A 311 -9.06 17.67 24.90
N LYS A 312 -8.29 18.73 25.24
CA LYS A 312 -8.68 20.12 25.03
C LYS A 312 -7.73 20.78 24.04
N VAL A 313 -8.17 20.94 22.80
CA VAL A 313 -7.42 21.59 21.72
C VAL A 313 -8.18 22.82 21.23
N LYS A 314 -7.48 23.93 21.01
CA LYS A 314 -8.05 25.17 20.50
C LYS A 314 -8.17 25.14 18.98
N HIS A 315 -7.08 24.85 18.28
CA HIS A 315 -7.00 24.63 16.84
C HIS A 315 -5.74 23.81 16.49
N VAL A 316 -5.69 23.29 15.29
CA VAL A 316 -4.57 22.53 14.74
C VAL A 316 -4.20 23.14 13.39
N ASP A 317 -2.91 23.42 13.18
CA ASP A 317 -2.37 23.89 11.91
C ASP A 317 -1.45 22.82 11.31
N ASP A 318 -1.61 22.53 10.03
CA ASP A 318 -0.73 21.63 9.28
C ASP A 318 0.25 22.45 8.45
N ASN A 319 1.52 22.44 8.85
CA ASN A 319 2.63 23.08 8.16
C ASN A 319 3.53 22.06 7.45
N THR A 320 3.04 20.82 7.28
CA THR A 320 3.81 19.73 6.67
C THR A 320 4.22 20.07 5.24
N SER A 321 5.51 19.90 4.95
CA SER A 321 6.10 20.08 3.63
C SER A 321 7.01 18.91 3.30
N GLU A 322 8.32 19.05 3.31
CA GLU A 322 9.29 17.95 3.21
C GLU A 322 9.38 17.15 4.52
N ALA A 323 9.13 17.82 5.65
CA ALA A 323 9.06 17.22 6.97
C ALA A 323 7.68 17.42 7.57
N VAL A 324 7.26 16.50 8.43
CA VAL A 324 6.00 16.61 9.16
C VAL A 324 6.09 17.73 10.21
N GLU A 325 5.16 18.66 10.19
CA GLU A 325 4.98 19.65 11.22
C GLU A 325 3.48 19.97 11.41
N ILE A 326 2.87 19.34 12.40
CA ILE A 326 1.49 19.62 12.81
C ILE A 326 1.55 20.36 14.15
N LEU A 327 1.07 21.59 14.16
CA LEU A 327 1.03 22.43 15.37
C LEU A 327 -0.34 22.30 16.05
N VAL A 328 -0.33 21.82 17.28
CA VAL A 328 -1.53 21.68 18.12
C VAL A 328 -1.55 22.79 19.18
N HIS A 329 -2.50 23.69 19.07
CA HIS A 329 -2.66 24.83 19.98
C HIS A 329 -3.62 24.49 21.11
N LEU A 330 -3.15 24.68 22.34
CA LEU A 330 -3.92 24.39 23.54
C LEU A 330 -4.59 25.64 24.10
N PRO A 331 -5.77 25.54 24.72
CA PRO A 331 -6.39 26.66 25.44
C PRO A 331 -5.62 27.02 26.71
N GLN A 332 -5.80 28.23 27.20
CA GLN A 332 -5.24 28.64 28.53
C GLN A 332 -5.72 27.74 29.63
N GLY A 333 -4.77 27.26 30.44
CA GLY A 333 -5.07 26.36 31.57
C GLY A 333 -5.17 24.87 31.18
N ALA A 334 -4.91 24.48 29.93
CA ALA A 334 -4.75 23.08 29.57
C ALA A 334 -3.45 22.52 30.18
N ASP A 335 -3.54 21.31 30.67
CA ASP A 335 -2.38 20.54 31.14
C ASP A 335 -1.77 19.82 29.90
N THR A 336 -0.56 20.22 29.55
CA THR A 336 0.16 19.71 28.39
C THR A 336 0.41 18.20 28.49
N ASP A 337 0.73 17.72 29.72
CA ASP A 337 1.06 16.30 29.95
C ASP A 337 -0.18 15.39 29.86
N GLN A 338 -1.38 15.95 30.04
CA GLN A 338 -2.63 15.22 29.84
C GLN A 338 -3.05 15.13 28.37
N VAL A 339 -2.55 16.01 27.53
CA VAL A 339 -2.87 16.03 26.09
C VAL A 339 -1.94 15.12 25.30
N ILE A 340 -0.70 14.94 25.74
CA ILE A 340 0.29 14.01 25.19
C ILE A 340 -0.02 12.58 25.63
#